data_9a42a54fe6992d113b37e90016334f82
#
_entry.id   9a42a54fe6992d113b37e90016334f82
#
_cell.length_a   1.000
_cell.length_b   1.000
_cell.length_c   1.000
_cell.angle_alpha   90.00
_cell.angle_beta   90.00
_cell.angle_gamma   90.00
#
_symmetry.space_group_name_H-M   'P 1'
#
loop_
_entity.id
_entity.type
_entity.pdbx_description
1 polymer ?
#
loop_
_entity_poly.entity_id
_entity_poly.type
_entity_poly.pdbx_seq_one_letter_code
_entity_poly.pdbx_strand_id
1 'polypeptide(L)'
;VAKLVPMEHDMTIEEALKLSPDLRSRCNNDPQIKKLLDVAMSIEGMPRHATMHAAGVVITDKPVSDYVPLSKNDDNVVTQFTMTALEELGLLKMDFLGLRNLTVINDAEKQIKHKNPDYNPDMVDENDKKVFEMFSKGYTEGVFQFESQGMKNVLTQLKPERIEDLIAVTALYRPGPMDSIPVYIDCRHNPSHIRYKHPLLKEILGVTSGCIIYQEQVMQIFRTLAGYSLGRADIVRRAMSKKKLAVMESEREIFIPGLTDDDGNIIVEGCIRRGVDEKTAISVYDEMESFAHYAFNKSHAAAYANISYKTAWLKCHYPREYMAALLSSVLDNQNKLASYITECKRLGIRVLPPNVNESNLHFTVSGNDIRYGLLAVKNLGRNFIDEIISERINNPYEDFFDFCKRLYGRNMNSRAIESLIKCGAFDGLGANRRQLLAISKTVLDDVEYESRRNAGGQMSFFDDAEVDAQSSKPKIPDLPEFPVSELLHMENEIAECISAVIRSMNTQLFQKQSMPTKRAI
;
A
#
# COMPACT_ATOMS: atom_id res chain seq x y z
N VAL A 1 21.53 -24.50 8.82
CA VAL A 1 20.60 -25.57 8.42
C VAL A 1 19.40 -24.98 7.69
N ALA A 2 18.59 -24.13 8.30
CA ALA A 2 17.36 -23.59 7.72
C ALA A 2 17.52 -22.98 6.30
N LYS A 3 18.65 -22.32 6.01
CA LYS A 3 18.93 -21.74 4.69
C LYS A 3 19.23 -22.78 3.59
N LEU A 4 19.41 -24.05 3.95
CA LEU A 4 19.66 -25.15 3.01
C LEU A 4 18.37 -25.85 2.60
N VAL A 5 17.25 -25.55 3.26
CA VAL A 5 15.92 -26.00 2.86
C VAL A 5 15.49 -25.16 1.67
N PRO A 6 15.12 -25.77 0.51
CA PRO A 6 14.61 -25.04 -0.64
C PRO A 6 13.36 -24.22 -0.27
N MET A 7 13.25 -22.99 -0.81
CA MET A 7 12.12 -22.11 -0.55
C MET A 7 10.98 -22.38 -1.57
N GLU A 8 10.41 -23.57 -1.52
CA GLU A 8 9.24 -23.94 -2.31
C GLU A 8 7.99 -24.03 -1.41
N HIS A 9 6.82 -23.85 -2.01
CA HIS A 9 5.56 -23.93 -1.28
C HIS A 9 5.29 -25.37 -0.84
N ASP A 10 4.86 -25.56 0.41
CA ASP A 10 4.57 -26.87 1.02
C ASP A 10 5.78 -27.85 1.07
N MET A 11 7.02 -27.35 0.99
CA MET A 11 8.24 -28.16 1.09
C MET A 11 8.33 -28.81 2.47
N THR A 12 8.33 -30.15 2.50
CA THR A 12 8.61 -30.91 3.73
C THR A 12 10.11 -31.09 3.95
N ILE A 13 10.50 -31.32 5.21
CA ILE A 13 11.92 -31.57 5.55
C ILE A 13 12.42 -32.85 4.86
N GLU A 14 11.56 -33.84 4.72
CA GLU A 14 11.89 -35.09 3.99
C GLU A 14 12.17 -34.83 2.51
N GLU A 15 11.34 -34.01 1.84
CA GLU A 15 11.56 -33.61 0.45
C GLU A 15 12.81 -32.74 0.32
N ALA A 16 13.01 -31.78 1.23
CA ALA A 16 14.20 -30.95 1.27
C ALA A 16 15.49 -31.80 1.39
N LEU A 17 15.48 -32.86 2.19
CA LEU A 17 16.59 -33.83 2.27
C LEU A 17 16.82 -34.59 0.97
N LYS A 18 15.78 -34.82 0.17
CA LYS A 18 15.91 -35.45 -1.15
C LYS A 18 16.48 -34.50 -2.19
N LEU A 19 16.04 -33.21 -2.15
CA LEU A 19 16.38 -32.20 -3.15
C LEU A 19 17.72 -31.48 -2.89
N SER A 20 18.09 -31.27 -1.61
CA SER A 20 19.29 -30.51 -1.23
C SER A 20 20.44 -31.46 -0.85
N PRO A 21 21.47 -31.65 -1.71
CA PRO A 21 22.64 -32.48 -1.38
C PRO A 21 23.41 -31.95 -0.17
N ASP A 22 23.49 -30.63 0.00
CA ASP A 22 24.21 -30.00 1.11
C ASP A 22 23.52 -30.25 2.44
N LEU A 23 22.17 -30.16 2.50
CA LEU A 23 21.39 -30.48 3.69
C LEU A 23 21.57 -31.95 4.06
N ARG A 24 21.50 -32.85 3.08
CA ARG A 24 21.70 -34.29 3.27
C ARG A 24 23.10 -34.61 3.79
N SER A 25 24.12 -34.01 3.17
CA SER A 25 25.52 -34.22 3.59
C SER A 25 25.72 -33.76 5.05
N ARG A 26 25.21 -32.61 5.44
CA ARG A 26 25.28 -32.12 6.83
C ARG A 26 24.50 -33.01 7.79
N CYS A 27 23.32 -33.48 7.41
CA CYS A 27 22.52 -34.40 8.22
C CYS A 27 23.29 -35.72 8.49
N ASN A 28 24.00 -36.27 7.48
CA ASN A 28 24.74 -37.51 7.61
C ASN A 28 26.05 -37.37 8.39
N ASN A 29 26.69 -36.21 8.32
CA ASN A 29 28.02 -35.99 8.90
C ASN A 29 28.01 -35.36 10.29
N ASP A 30 26.88 -34.79 10.73
CA ASP A 30 26.75 -34.12 12.02
C ASP A 30 25.58 -34.69 12.84
N PRO A 31 25.86 -35.42 13.94
CA PRO A 31 24.83 -36.00 14.80
C PRO A 31 23.88 -34.96 15.42
N GLN A 32 24.35 -33.71 15.66
CA GLN A 32 23.52 -32.65 16.21
C GLN A 32 22.51 -32.13 15.18
N ILE A 33 22.95 -31.99 13.93
CA ILE A 33 22.09 -31.63 12.80
C ILE A 33 21.05 -32.71 12.55
N LYS A 34 21.46 -33.99 12.56
CA LYS A 34 20.54 -35.10 12.44
C LYS A 34 19.46 -35.06 13.52
N LYS A 35 19.85 -34.96 14.78
CA LYS A 35 18.88 -34.82 15.89
C LYS A 35 17.97 -33.64 15.75
N LEU A 36 18.48 -32.48 15.29
CA LEU A 36 17.68 -31.29 15.04
C LEU A 36 16.61 -31.56 13.97
N LEU A 37 16.99 -32.21 12.86
CA LEU A 37 16.07 -32.53 11.76
C LEU A 37 15.04 -33.59 12.18
N ASP A 38 15.44 -34.62 12.94
CA ASP A 38 14.53 -35.65 13.47
C ASP A 38 13.45 -35.02 14.38
N VAL A 39 13.84 -34.10 15.27
CA VAL A 39 12.89 -33.34 16.11
C VAL A 39 12.02 -32.42 15.26
N ALA A 40 12.60 -31.73 14.30
CA ALA A 40 11.85 -30.84 13.41
C ALA A 40 10.80 -31.59 12.60
N MET A 41 11.15 -32.77 12.04
CA MET A 41 10.20 -33.64 11.32
C MET A 41 9.07 -34.14 12.24
N SER A 42 9.34 -34.38 13.54
CA SER A 42 8.30 -34.85 14.47
C SER A 42 7.26 -33.77 14.81
N ILE A 43 7.60 -32.49 14.65
CA ILE A 43 6.69 -31.36 14.89
C ILE A 43 6.21 -30.67 13.59
N GLU A 44 6.71 -31.12 12.44
CA GLU A 44 6.30 -30.59 11.14
C GLU A 44 4.81 -30.80 10.92
N GLY A 45 4.13 -29.77 10.40
CA GLY A 45 2.68 -29.79 10.21
C GLY A 45 1.83 -29.53 11.46
N MET A 46 2.43 -29.45 12.65
CA MET A 46 1.69 -29.11 13.86
C MET A 46 1.29 -27.61 13.88
N PRO A 47 0.07 -27.28 14.34
CA PRO A 47 -0.33 -25.89 14.54
C PRO A 47 0.63 -25.18 15.51
N ARG A 48 1.18 -24.05 15.09
CA ARG A 48 2.13 -23.27 15.91
C ARG A 48 1.43 -22.30 16.85
N HIS A 49 0.43 -21.60 16.36
CA HIS A 49 -0.35 -20.60 17.10
C HIS A 49 -1.68 -20.34 16.40
N ALA A 50 -2.65 -19.83 17.16
CA ALA A 50 -3.89 -19.32 16.59
C ALA A 50 -3.71 -17.83 16.23
N THR A 51 -4.19 -17.44 15.06
CA THR A 51 -4.22 -16.05 14.61
C THR A 51 -5.64 -15.62 14.32
N MET A 52 -5.93 -14.34 14.52
CA MET A 52 -7.20 -13.75 14.16
C MET A 52 -7.17 -13.34 12.68
N HIS A 53 -8.26 -13.58 11.94
CA HIS A 53 -8.41 -13.07 10.59
C HIS A 53 -8.53 -11.53 10.62
N ALA A 54 -7.81 -10.83 9.74
CA ALA A 54 -7.71 -9.38 9.76
C ALA A 54 -9.06 -8.65 9.51
N ALA A 55 -9.97 -9.27 8.76
CA ALA A 55 -11.21 -8.64 8.28
C ALA A 55 -12.42 -9.54 8.27
N GLY A 56 -12.27 -10.84 8.61
CA GLY A 56 -13.36 -11.82 8.60
C GLY A 56 -14.24 -11.71 9.84
N VAL A 57 -15.54 -11.56 9.63
CA VAL A 57 -16.55 -11.51 10.69
C VAL A 57 -17.59 -12.60 10.44
N VAL A 58 -17.86 -13.41 11.46
CA VAL A 58 -18.94 -14.41 11.42
C VAL A 58 -20.26 -13.72 11.78
N ILE A 59 -21.27 -13.87 10.94
CA ILE A 59 -22.61 -13.27 11.13
C ILE A 59 -23.63 -14.39 11.32
N THR A 60 -24.40 -14.26 12.38
CA THR A 60 -25.43 -15.24 12.79
C THR A 60 -26.69 -14.51 13.27
N ASP A 61 -27.85 -15.19 13.21
CA ASP A 61 -29.13 -14.66 13.69
C ASP A 61 -29.27 -14.70 15.23
N LYS A 62 -28.48 -15.57 15.90
CA LYS A 62 -28.37 -15.67 17.36
C LYS A 62 -26.93 -15.42 17.79
N PRO A 63 -26.64 -15.28 19.08
CA PRO A 63 -25.27 -15.17 19.56
C PRO A 63 -24.37 -16.27 19.00
N VAL A 64 -23.16 -15.90 18.50
CA VAL A 64 -22.22 -16.86 17.89
C VAL A 64 -21.89 -18.02 18.86
N SER A 65 -21.92 -17.77 20.17
CA SER A 65 -21.72 -18.77 21.22
C SER A 65 -22.72 -19.92 21.18
N ASP A 66 -23.90 -19.73 20.58
CA ASP A 66 -24.92 -20.76 20.46
C ASP A 66 -24.61 -21.79 19.36
N TYR A 67 -23.66 -21.44 18.49
CA TYR A 67 -23.24 -22.25 17.34
C TYR A 67 -21.87 -22.86 17.52
N VAL A 68 -20.90 -22.06 18.03
CA VAL A 68 -19.48 -22.45 18.12
C VAL A 68 -18.82 -21.90 19.38
N PRO A 69 -17.83 -22.60 19.94
CA PRO A 69 -17.09 -22.11 21.09
C PRO A 69 -16.28 -20.88 20.72
N LEU A 70 -16.19 -19.94 21.66
CA LEU A 70 -15.47 -18.70 21.52
C LEU A 70 -14.19 -18.71 22.38
N SER A 71 -13.19 -17.92 21.96
CA SER A 71 -12.00 -17.61 22.75
C SER A 71 -11.69 -16.12 22.67
N LYS A 72 -10.77 -15.67 23.50
CA LYS A 72 -10.25 -14.30 23.50
C LYS A 72 -8.85 -14.31 22.89
N ASN A 73 -8.61 -13.45 21.91
CA ASN A 73 -7.30 -13.17 21.36
C ASN A 73 -7.03 -11.68 21.57
N ASP A 74 -6.13 -11.35 22.48
CA ASP A 74 -5.96 -10.02 23.07
C ASP A 74 -7.29 -9.48 23.60
N ASP A 75 -7.81 -8.38 23.06
CA ASP A 75 -9.10 -7.81 23.45
C ASP A 75 -10.28 -8.21 22.55
N ASN A 76 -10.00 -9.02 21.52
CA ASN A 76 -11.02 -9.43 20.55
C ASN A 76 -11.59 -10.82 20.88
N VAL A 77 -12.91 -10.98 20.72
CA VAL A 77 -13.59 -12.27 20.79
C VAL A 77 -13.53 -12.93 19.42
N VAL A 78 -13.05 -14.18 19.38
CA VAL A 78 -12.88 -14.95 18.14
C VAL A 78 -13.50 -16.35 18.28
N THR A 79 -13.86 -16.98 17.16
CA THR A 79 -14.27 -18.38 17.13
C THR A 79 -13.06 -19.29 17.36
N GLN A 80 -13.25 -20.41 18.07
CA GLN A 80 -12.20 -21.43 18.20
C GLN A 80 -12.07 -22.29 16.93
N PHE A 81 -13.11 -22.32 16.10
CA PHE A 81 -13.13 -23.09 14.87
C PHE A 81 -12.49 -22.31 13.72
N THR A 82 -11.82 -23.05 12.83
CA THR A 82 -11.21 -22.52 11.62
C THR A 82 -12.28 -22.14 10.58
N MET A 83 -11.89 -21.35 9.59
CA MET A 83 -12.77 -20.94 8.49
C MET A 83 -13.45 -22.13 7.81
N THR A 84 -12.72 -23.20 7.52
CA THR A 84 -13.26 -24.39 6.85
C THR A 84 -14.35 -25.05 7.71
N ALA A 85 -14.12 -25.21 9.01
CA ALA A 85 -15.12 -25.78 9.91
C ALA A 85 -16.37 -24.90 10.05
N LEU A 86 -16.21 -23.57 10.02
CA LEU A 86 -17.34 -22.64 10.03
C LEU A 86 -18.18 -22.74 8.75
N GLU A 87 -17.54 -22.88 7.59
CA GLU A 87 -18.22 -23.09 6.30
C GLU A 87 -18.97 -24.45 6.27
N GLU A 88 -18.38 -25.51 6.78
CA GLU A 88 -19.01 -26.84 6.90
C GLU A 88 -20.22 -26.81 7.81
N LEU A 89 -20.23 -26.00 8.87
CA LEU A 89 -21.38 -25.74 9.75
C LEU A 89 -22.42 -24.82 9.12
N GLY A 90 -22.20 -24.29 7.93
CA GLY A 90 -23.12 -23.41 7.23
C GLY A 90 -23.14 -21.97 7.78
N LEU A 91 -22.15 -21.57 8.57
CA LEU A 91 -22.08 -20.22 9.10
C LEU A 91 -21.53 -19.24 8.05
N LEU A 92 -22.16 -18.05 8.01
CA LEU A 92 -21.75 -17.00 7.08
C LEU A 92 -20.54 -16.23 7.63
N LYS A 93 -19.42 -16.28 6.91
CA LYS A 93 -18.27 -15.42 7.14
C LYS A 93 -18.26 -14.30 6.10
N MET A 94 -18.24 -13.06 6.54
CA MET A 94 -18.12 -11.88 5.69
C MET A 94 -16.73 -11.26 5.88
N ASP A 95 -16.04 -10.95 4.78
CA ASP A 95 -14.74 -10.29 4.82
C ASP A 95 -14.91 -8.80 4.50
N PHE A 96 -14.67 -7.95 5.50
CA PHE A 96 -14.73 -6.49 5.36
C PHE A 96 -13.37 -5.93 5.01
N LEU A 97 -12.98 -6.09 3.75
CA LEU A 97 -11.69 -5.64 3.24
C LEU A 97 -11.78 -4.21 2.73
N GLY A 98 -11.01 -3.31 3.34
CA GLY A 98 -10.81 -1.96 2.85
C GLY A 98 -9.59 -1.88 1.93
N LEU A 99 -9.57 -0.88 1.04
CA LEU A 99 -8.42 -0.57 0.20
C LEU A 99 -7.98 0.87 0.46
N ARG A 100 -6.85 1.04 1.17
CA ARG A 100 -6.29 2.36 1.51
C ARG A 100 -6.10 3.26 0.29
N ASN A 101 -5.77 2.68 -0.85
CA ASN A 101 -5.54 3.44 -2.08
C ASN A 101 -6.81 4.15 -2.59
N LEU A 102 -8.01 3.66 -2.27
CA LEU A 102 -9.25 4.39 -2.58
C LEU A 102 -9.37 5.66 -1.74
N THR A 103 -8.92 5.64 -0.49
CA THR A 103 -8.83 6.84 0.34
C THR A 103 -7.80 7.82 -0.23
N VAL A 104 -6.63 7.34 -0.67
CA VAL A 104 -5.62 8.18 -1.33
C VAL A 104 -6.17 8.85 -2.58
N ILE A 105 -6.87 8.10 -3.44
CA ILE A 105 -7.52 8.65 -4.64
C ILE A 105 -8.53 9.73 -4.25
N ASN A 106 -9.44 9.43 -3.32
CA ASN A 106 -10.47 10.37 -2.87
C ASN A 106 -9.87 11.66 -2.26
N ASP A 107 -8.81 11.55 -1.46
CA ASP A 107 -8.17 12.70 -0.84
C ASP A 107 -7.36 13.53 -1.86
N ALA A 108 -6.74 12.88 -2.85
CA ALA A 108 -6.13 13.58 -3.98
C ALA A 108 -7.19 14.34 -4.80
N GLU A 109 -8.32 13.70 -5.12
CA GLU A 109 -9.43 14.31 -5.85
C GLU A 109 -10.05 15.50 -5.10
N LYS A 110 -10.17 15.43 -3.77
CA LYS A 110 -10.61 16.57 -2.94
C LYS A 110 -9.65 17.75 -3.07
N GLN A 111 -8.34 17.51 -3.00
CA GLN A 111 -7.34 18.57 -3.18
C GLN A 111 -7.36 19.15 -4.60
N ILE A 112 -7.59 18.32 -5.62
CA ILE A 112 -7.74 18.79 -7.02
C ILE A 112 -8.98 19.67 -7.13
N LYS A 113 -10.14 19.22 -6.63
CA LYS A 113 -11.42 19.96 -6.69
C LYS A 113 -11.36 21.30 -5.97
N HIS A 114 -10.57 21.43 -4.93
CA HIS A 114 -10.37 22.69 -4.25
C HIS A 114 -9.77 23.78 -5.16
N LYS A 115 -8.91 23.39 -6.11
CA LYS A 115 -8.29 24.31 -7.08
C LYS A 115 -8.99 24.32 -8.44
N ASN A 116 -9.59 23.20 -8.82
CA ASN A 116 -10.30 22.99 -10.06
C ASN A 116 -11.69 22.39 -9.76
N PRO A 117 -12.70 23.21 -9.48
CA PRO A 117 -14.05 22.74 -9.16
C PRO A 117 -14.70 21.88 -10.24
N ASP A 118 -14.29 22.07 -11.51
CA ASP A 118 -14.82 21.35 -12.68
C ASP A 118 -14.17 19.96 -12.84
N TYR A 119 -13.24 19.58 -11.99
CA TYR A 119 -12.62 18.25 -12.03
C TYR A 119 -13.66 17.15 -11.88
N ASN A 120 -13.71 16.25 -12.85
CA ASN A 120 -14.55 15.06 -12.84
C ASN A 120 -13.67 13.79 -12.81
N PRO A 121 -13.82 12.91 -11.80
CA PRO A 121 -13.11 11.62 -11.72
C PRO A 121 -13.33 10.68 -12.92
N ASP A 122 -14.45 10.86 -13.65
CA ASP A 122 -14.80 10.04 -14.81
C ASP A 122 -14.05 10.47 -16.11
N MET A 123 -13.29 11.59 -16.04
CA MET A 123 -12.47 12.07 -17.17
C MET A 123 -11.12 11.34 -17.31
N VAL A 124 -10.89 10.27 -16.59
CA VAL A 124 -9.65 9.48 -16.70
C VAL A 124 -9.63 8.77 -18.05
N ASP A 125 -8.77 9.23 -18.96
CA ASP A 125 -8.55 8.55 -20.24
C ASP A 125 -7.70 7.29 -20.03
N GLU A 126 -8.28 6.12 -20.28
CA GLU A 126 -7.61 4.82 -20.17
C GLU A 126 -6.56 4.56 -21.27
N ASN A 127 -6.46 5.46 -22.26
CA ASN A 127 -5.51 5.37 -23.37
C ASN A 127 -4.44 6.47 -23.32
N ASP A 128 -4.24 7.11 -22.17
CA ASP A 128 -3.27 8.20 -22.03
C ASP A 128 -1.84 7.72 -22.22
N LYS A 129 -1.20 8.16 -23.30
CA LYS A 129 0.17 7.78 -23.68
C LYS A 129 1.20 8.18 -22.62
N LYS A 130 1.02 9.30 -21.92
CA LYS A 130 1.95 9.73 -20.86
C LYS A 130 1.95 8.78 -19.68
N VAL A 131 0.78 8.25 -19.33
CA VAL A 131 0.63 7.27 -18.25
C VAL A 131 1.32 5.96 -18.63
N PHE A 132 1.12 5.44 -19.84
CA PHE A 132 1.80 4.24 -20.32
C PHE A 132 3.32 4.45 -20.47
N GLU A 133 3.77 5.64 -20.88
CA GLU A 133 5.19 5.97 -20.90
C GLU A 133 5.81 5.97 -19.49
N MET A 134 5.08 6.45 -18.48
CA MET A 134 5.49 6.38 -17.08
C MET A 134 5.64 4.93 -16.59
N PHE A 135 4.69 4.05 -16.92
CA PHE A 135 4.79 2.60 -16.64
C PHE A 135 6.00 1.99 -17.34
N SER A 136 6.19 2.29 -18.64
CA SER A 136 7.28 1.74 -19.46
C SER A 136 8.68 2.17 -18.97
N LYS A 137 8.78 3.32 -18.29
CA LYS A 137 10.00 3.79 -17.63
C LYS A 137 10.20 3.25 -16.21
N GLY A 138 9.23 2.51 -15.68
CA GLY A 138 9.25 2.00 -14.30
C GLY A 138 9.14 3.10 -13.23
N TYR A 139 8.58 4.27 -13.57
CA TYR A 139 8.40 5.40 -12.63
C TYR A 139 7.16 5.23 -11.77
N THR A 140 7.00 4.02 -11.21
CA THR A 140 5.79 3.55 -10.53
C THR A 140 5.88 3.58 -9.00
N GLU A 141 6.83 4.32 -8.42
CA GLU A 141 6.83 4.56 -6.97
C GLU A 141 5.54 5.24 -6.55
N GLY A 142 4.86 4.69 -5.54
CA GLY A 142 3.55 5.16 -5.10
C GLY A 142 2.37 4.75 -5.98
N VAL A 143 2.56 4.02 -7.08
CA VAL A 143 1.48 3.48 -7.90
C VAL A 143 1.02 2.15 -7.33
N PHE A 144 -0.27 2.03 -7.07
CA PHE A 144 -0.86 0.84 -6.44
C PHE A 144 -0.43 -0.45 -7.12
N GLN A 145 0.05 -1.43 -6.35
CA GLN A 145 0.56 -2.75 -6.75
C GLN A 145 1.79 -2.75 -7.68
N PHE A 146 2.20 -1.63 -8.24
CA PHE A 146 3.27 -1.56 -9.25
C PHE A 146 4.59 -0.99 -8.71
N GLU A 147 4.74 -0.85 -7.37
CA GLU A 147 5.90 -0.23 -6.74
C GLU A 147 7.12 -1.14 -6.60
N SER A 148 6.95 -2.47 -6.53
CA SER A 148 8.05 -3.37 -6.24
C SER A 148 9.09 -3.37 -7.36
N GLN A 149 10.37 -3.56 -7.02
CA GLN A 149 11.46 -3.57 -8.02
C GLN A 149 11.26 -4.63 -9.10
N GLY A 150 10.77 -5.83 -8.72
CA GLY A 150 10.47 -6.88 -9.68
C GLY A 150 9.35 -6.48 -10.64
N MET A 151 8.29 -5.86 -10.15
CA MET A 151 7.21 -5.34 -10.99
C MET A 151 7.69 -4.23 -11.93
N LYS A 152 8.52 -3.29 -11.43
CA LYS A 152 9.17 -2.26 -12.26
C LYS A 152 9.98 -2.87 -13.40
N ASN A 153 10.73 -3.93 -13.12
CA ASN A 153 11.51 -4.65 -14.13
C ASN A 153 10.61 -5.29 -15.20
N VAL A 154 9.49 -5.89 -14.81
CA VAL A 154 8.52 -6.45 -15.76
C VAL A 154 7.92 -5.36 -16.64
N LEU A 155 7.49 -4.23 -16.06
CA LEU A 155 6.92 -3.10 -16.80
C LEU A 155 7.90 -2.49 -17.80
N THR A 156 9.17 -2.34 -17.43
CA THR A 156 10.20 -1.80 -18.33
C THR A 156 10.52 -2.73 -19.50
N GLN A 157 10.37 -4.04 -19.32
CA GLN A 157 10.52 -5.01 -20.39
C GLN A 157 9.26 -5.09 -21.27
N LEU A 158 8.08 -5.14 -20.64
CA LEU A 158 6.80 -5.23 -21.35
C LEU A 158 6.46 -3.98 -22.15
N LYS A 159 6.81 -2.78 -21.61
CA LYS A 159 6.43 -1.48 -22.19
C LYS A 159 4.93 -1.43 -22.49
N PRO A 160 4.06 -1.47 -21.48
CA PRO A 160 2.63 -1.54 -21.68
C PRO A 160 2.10 -0.35 -22.47
N GLU A 161 1.14 -0.60 -23.38
CA GLU A 161 0.52 0.41 -24.24
C GLU A 161 -1.01 0.46 -24.07
N ARG A 162 -1.58 -0.50 -23.35
CA ARG A 162 -3.02 -0.65 -23.13
C ARG A 162 -3.31 -1.23 -21.76
N ILE A 163 -4.54 -1.03 -21.29
CA ILE A 163 -4.96 -1.50 -19.96
C ILE A 163 -4.89 -3.03 -19.83
N GLU A 164 -5.12 -3.77 -20.93
CA GLU A 164 -5.03 -5.23 -20.95
C GLU A 164 -3.63 -5.74 -20.58
N ASP A 165 -2.58 -5.01 -20.93
CA ASP A 165 -1.21 -5.36 -20.58
C ASP A 165 -1.02 -5.26 -19.05
N LEU A 166 -1.62 -4.25 -18.40
CA LEU A 166 -1.59 -4.10 -16.94
C LEU A 166 -2.43 -5.19 -16.25
N ILE A 167 -3.59 -5.54 -16.82
CA ILE A 167 -4.45 -6.62 -16.31
C ILE A 167 -3.69 -7.96 -16.36
N ALA A 168 -3.01 -8.25 -17.47
CA ALA A 168 -2.23 -9.47 -17.63
C ALA A 168 -1.08 -9.53 -16.63
N VAL A 169 -0.32 -8.45 -16.45
CA VAL A 169 0.79 -8.40 -15.48
C VAL A 169 0.28 -8.55 -14.04
N THR A 170 -0.85 -7.92 -13.70
CA THR A 170 -1.49 -8.08 -12.38
C THR A 170 -1.86 -9.54 -12.09
N ALA A 171 -2.29 -10.28 -13.12
CA ALA A 171 -2.62 -11.70 -13.00
C ALA A 171 -1.39 -12.61 -12.95
N LEU A 172 -0.32 -12.26 -13.68
CA LEU A 172 0.88 -13.10 -13.82
C LEU A 172 1.93 -12.88 -12.73
N TYR A 173 2.04 -11.64 -12.18
CA TYR A 173 3.10 -11.31 -11.22
C TYR A 173 2.80 -11.84 -9.82
N ARG A 174 2.93 -13.15 -9.65
CA ARG A 174 2.77 -13.88 -8.39
C ARG A 174 3.46 -15.26 -8.49
N PRO A 175 3.83 -15.90 -7.37
CA PRO A 175 4.47 -17.21 -7.39
C PRO A 175 3.68 -18.23 -8.24
N GLY A 176 4.36 -18.94 -9.10
CA GLY A 176 3.82 -19.91 -10.06
C GLY A 176 3.66 -19.31 -11.47
N PRO A 177 2.68 -18.42 -11.74
CA PRO A 177 2.49 -17.88 -13.10
C PRO A 177 3.60 -16.96 -13.58
N MET A 178 4.45 -16.46 -12.68
CA MET A 178 5.53 -15.53 -12.99
C MET A 178 6.50 -16.07 -14.06
N ASP A 179 6.66 -17.40 -14.13
CA ASP A 179 7.52 -18.06 -15.12
C ASP A 179 7.00 -17.91 -16.55
N SER A 180 5.70 -17.59 -16.72
CA SER A 180 5.10 -17.32 -18.02
C SER A 180 5.29 -15.88 -18.53
N ILE A 181 5.77 -14.96 -17.68
CA ILE A 181 5.96 -13.54 -18.04
C ILE A 181 6.90 -13.36 -19.23
N PRO A 182 8.07 -14.03 -19.32
CA PRO A 182 8.96 -13.87 -20.48
C PRO A 182 8.30 -14.27 -21.80
N VAL A 183 7.52 -15.36 -21.80
CA VAL A 183 6.78 -15.83 -22.99
C VAL A 183 5.70 -14.84 -23.37
N TYR A 184 4.94 -14.31 -22.38
CA TYR A 184 3.94 -13.28 -22.63
C TYR A 184 4.55 -12.02 -23.26
N ILE A 185 5.68 -11.54 -22.72
CA ILE A 185 6.39 -10.36 -23.23
C ILE A 185 6.88 -10.60 -24.65
N ASP A 186 7.51 -11.75 -24.93
CA ASP A 186 7.98 -12.07 -26.27
C ASP A 186 6.83 -12.11 -27.28
N CYS A 187 5.75 -12.85 -26.98
CA CYS A 187 4.59 -12.93 -27.85
C CYS A 187 3.87 -11.58 -28.02
N ARG A 188 3.89 -10.72 -26.99
CA ARG A 188 3.29 -9.37 -27.05
C ARG A 188 4.06 -8.44 -27.98
N HIS A 189 5.40 -8.51 -27.98
CA HIS A 189 6.26 -7.74 -28.88
C HIS A 189 6.38 -8.34 -30.27
N ASN A 190 6.33 -9.65 -30.38
CA ASN A 190 6.51 -10.40 -31.62
C ASN A 190 5.27 -11.24 -31.95
N PRO A 191 4.18 -10.66 -32.51
CA PRO A 191 2.95 -11.42 -32.83
C PRO A 191 3.17 -12.63 -33.73
N SER A 192 4.26 -12.65 -34.51
CA SER A 192 4.64 -13.82 -35.33
C SER A 192 5.12 -15.04 -34.52
N HIS A 193 5.47 -14.84 -33.25
CA HIS A 193 5.87 -15.93 -32.33
C HIS A 193 4.66 -16.62 -31.69
N ILE A 194 3.47 -16.01 -31.76
CA ILE A 194 2.24 -16.60 -31.20
C ILE A 194 1.93 -17.91 -31.96
N ARG A 195 1.72 -18.98 -31.22
CA ARG A 195 1.33 -20.29 -31.73
C ARG A 195 0.04 -20.74 -31.07
N TYR A 196 -1.02 -20.83 -31.86
CA TYR A 196 -2.28 -21.40 -31.40
C TYR A 196 -2.30 -22.89 -31.77
N LYS A 197 -2.50 -23.77 -30.78
CA LYS A 197 -2.61 -25.22 -30.98
C LYS A 197 -3.81 -25.60 -31.88
N HIS A 198 -4.84 -24.75 -31.88
CA HIS A 198 -6.00 -24.87 -32.75
C HIS A 198 -6.53 -23.47 -33.16
N PRO A 199 -7.04 -23.29 -34.39
CA PRO A 199 -7.52 -21.97 -34.85
C PRO A 199 -8.59 -21.33 -33.95
N LEU A 200 -9.49 -22.12 -33.37
CA LEU A 200 -10.54 -21.66 -32.46
C LEU A 200 -9.99 -20.99 -31.18
N LEU A 201 -8.75 -21.30 -30.78
CA LEU A 201 -8.11 -20.68 -29.62
C LEU A 201 -7.71 -19.22 -29.87
N LYS A 202 -7.63 -18.78 -31.13
CA LYS A 202 -7.24 -17.42 -31.48
C LYS A 202 -8.20 -16.37 -30.90
N GLU A 203 -9.50 -16.65 -30.93
CA GLU A 203 -10.51 -15.72 -30.37
C GLU A 203 -10.43 -15.64 -28.84
N ILE A 204 -10.03 -16.72 -28.17
CA ILE A 204 -9.95 -16.80 -26.72
C ILE A 204 -8.62 -16.22 -26.20
N LEU A 205 -7.51 -16.61 -26.83
CA LEU A 205 -6.16 -16.30 -26.35
C LEU A 205 -5.53 -15.08 -27.04
N GLY A 206 -6.16 -14.52 -28.05
CA GLY A 206 -5.61 -13.37 -28.79
C GLY A 206 -5.39 -12.14 -27.91
N VAL A 207 -6.27 -11.89 -26.97
CA VAL A 207 -6.17 -10.76 -26.00
C VAL A 207 -4.95 -10.89 -25.09
N THR A 208 -4.49 -12.10 -24.83
CA THR A 208 -3.34 -12.44 -23.98
C THR A 208 -2.13 -12.94 -24.77
N SER A 209 -2.04 -12.57 -26.06
CA SER A 209 -0.93 -12.92 -26.94
C SER A 209 -0.64 -14.43 -26.99
N GLY A 210 -1.68 -15.25 -26.96
CA GLY A 210 -1.58 -16.71 -27.05
C GLY A 210 -1.39 -17.44 -25.72
N CYS A 211 -1.26 -16.74 -24.62
CA CYS A 211 -1.08 -17.33 -23.28
C CYS A 211 -2.42 -17.58 -22.59
N ILE A 212 -2.55 -18.69 -21.87
CA ILE A 212 -3.64 -18.88 -20.91
C ILE A 212 -3.26 -18.12 -19.64
N ILE A 213 -4.08 -17.14 -19.24
CA ILE A 213 -3.84 -16.32 -18.04
C ILE A 213 -5.04 -16.36 -17.09
N TYR A 214 -6.25 -16.37 -17.64
CA TYR A 214 -7.49 -16.19 -16.91
C TYR A 214 -8.30 -17.47 -16.78
N GLN A 215 -8.98 -17.60 -15.62
CA GLN A 215 -9.93 -18.71 -15.39
C GLN A 215 -11.03 -18.74 -16.44
N GLU A 216 -11.48 -17.58 -16.87
CA GLU A 216 -12.50 -17.40 -17.91
C GLU A 216 -12.05 -17.96 -19.25
N GLN A 217 -10.75 -17.89 -19.57
CA GLN A 217 -10.21 -18.50 -20.81
C GLN A 217 -10.27 -20.03 -20.73
N VAL A 218 -9.95 -20.63 -19.60
CA VAL A 218 -10.08 -22.07 -19.39
C VAL A 218 -11.53 -22.52 -19.63
N MET A 219 -12.50 -21.80 -19.03
CA MET A 219 -13.92 -22.10 -19.24
C MET A 219 -14.34 -21.95 -20.70
N GLN A 220 -13.85 -20.91 -21.39
CA GLN A 220 -14.13 -20.70 -22.82
C GLN A 220 -13.53 -21.80 -23.70
N ILE A 221 -12.34 -22.30 -23.37
CA ILE A 221 -11.70 -23.41 -24.08
C ILE A 221 -12.57 -24.68 -23.98
N PHE A 222 -13.03 -25.04 -22.79
CA PHE A 222 -13.96 -26.17 -22.59
C PHE A 222 -15.22 -26.02 -23.44
N ARG A 223 -15.81 -24.83 -23.47
CA ARG A 223 -17.02 -24.54 -24.25
C ARG A 223 -16.76 -24.61 -25.76
N THR A 224 -15.72 -23.95 -26.22
CA THR A 224 -15.47 -23.77 -27.66
C THR A 224 -14.92 -25.04 -28.30
N LEU A 225 -14.00 -25.74 -27.66
CA LEU A 225 -13.40 -26.94 -28.25
C LEU A 225 -14.21 -28.21 -28.02
N ALA A 226 -14.88 -28.34 -26.86
CA ALA A 226 -15.55 -29.59 -26.49
C ALA A 226 -17.08 -29.47 -26.28
N GLY A 227 -17.67 -28.28 -26.44
CA GLY A 227 -19.12 -28.10 -26.37
C GLY A 227 -19.71 -28.16 -24.95
N TYR A 228 -18.91 -27.84 -23.92
CA TYR A 228 -19.38 -27.80 -22.54
C TYR A 228 -20.40 -26.68 -22.33
N SER A 229 -21.37 -26.93 -21.45
CA SER A 229 -22.18 -25.83 -20.90
C SER A 229 -21.32 -24.95 -19.97
N LEU A 230 -21.72 -23.67 -19.78
CA LEU A 230 -20.99 -22.76 -18.90
C LEU A 230 -20.92 -23.29 -17.46
N GLY A 231 -22.01 -23.85 -16.94
CA GLY A 231 -22.05 -24.41 -15.58
C GLY A 231 -21.08 -25.59 -15.40
N ARG A 232 -21.05 -26.52 -16.37
CA ARG A 232 -20.11 -27.65 -16.31
C ARG A 232 -18.65 -27.16 -16.42
N ALA A 233 -18.36 -26.25 -17.31
CA ALA A 233 -17.02 -25.68 -17.46
C ALA A 233 -16.55 -24.98 -16.14
N ASP A 234 -17.43 -24.33 -15.39
CA ASP A 234 -17.11 -23.75 -14.08
C ASP A 234 -16.84 -24.83 -13.03
N ILE A 235 -17.61 -25.94 -13.01
CA ILE A 235 -17.35 -27.07 -12.09
C ILE A 235 -15.95 -27.64 -12.35
N VAL A 236 -15.60 -27.86 -13.61
CA VAL A 236 -14.27 -28.39 -13.98
C VAL A 236 -13.16 -27.41 -13.59
N ARG A 237 -13.32 -26.14 -13.90
CA ARG A 237 -12.36 -25.09 -13.47
C ARG A 237 -12.14 -25.11 -11.96
N ARG A 238 -13.21 -25.23 -11.15
CA ARG A 238 -13.10 -25.33 -9.69
C ARG A 238 -12.38 -26.59 -9.24
N ALA A 239 -12.64 -27.72 -9.90
CA ALA A 239 -11.98 -28.99 -9.62
C ALA A 239 -10.47 -28.91 -9.91
N MET A 240 -10.10 -28.32 -11.03
CA MET A 240 -8.70 -28.05 -11.42
C MET A 240 -8.01 -27.15 -10.37
N SER A 241 -8.61 -26.03 -9.99
CA SER A 241 -8.06 -25.10 -8.98
C SER A 241 -7.86 -25.76 -7.61
N LYS A 242 -8.72 -26.74 -7.24
CA LYS A 242 -8.66 -27.49 -5.98
C LYS A 242 -7.85 -28.80 -6.08
N LYS A 243 -7.16 -29.05 -7.19
CA LYS A 243 -6.35 -30.27 -7.45
C LYS A 243 -7.12 -31.59 -7.20
N LYS A 244 -8.38 -31.66 -7.60
CA LYS A 244 -9.20 -32.86 -7.48
C LYS A 244 -8.89 -33.83 -8.62
N LEU A 245 -7.79 -34.58 -8.50
CA LEU A 245 -7.24 -35.45 -9.56
C LEU A 245 -8.29 -36.38 -10.20
N ALA A 246 -9.09 -37.09 -9.40
CA ALA A 246 -10.11 -38.00 -9.93
C ALA A 246 -11.14 -37.29 -10.83
N VAL A 247 -11.53 -36.03 -10.50
CA VAL A 247 -12.43 -35.26 -11.34
C VAL A 247 -11.73 -34.82 -12.61
N MET A 248 -10.46 -34.44 -12.53
CA MET A 248 -9.66 -34.00 -13.69
C MET A 248 -9.46 -35.14 -14.67
N GLU A 249 -9.13 -36.36 -14.20
CA GLU A 249 -9.00 -37.56 -15.05
C GLU A 249 -10.32 -37.89 -15.75
N SER A 250 -11.44 -37.91 -15.00
CA SER A 250 -12.75 -38.19 -15.59
C SER A 250 -13.18 -37.12 -16.61
N GLU A 251 -12.90 -35.85 -16.36
CA GLU A 251 -13.21 -34.78 -17.31
C GLU A 251 -12.28 -34.77 -18.53
N ARG A 252 -11.05 -35.28 -18.43
CA ARG A 252 -10.17 -35.51 -19.58
C ARG A 252 -10.77 -36.50 -20.57
N GLU A 253 -11.31 -37.62 -20.03
CA GLU A 253 -11.99 -38.64 -20.85
C GLU A 253 -13.28 -38.11 -21.51
N ILE A 254 -13.89 -37.10 -20.94
CA ILE A 254 -15.07 -36.45 -21.54
C ILE A 254 -14.67 -35.35 -22.50
N PHE A 255 -13.66 -34.52 -22.17
CA PHE A 255 -13.20 -33.42 -23.01
C PHE A 255 -12.77 -33.88 -24.40
N ILE A 256 -12.10 -35.01 -24.50
CA ILE A 256 -11.50 -35.51 -25.76
C ILE A 256 -12.58 -36.17 -26.64
N PRO A 257 -13.20 -37.30 -26.29
CA PRO A 257 -14.16 -38.00 -27.16
C PRO A 257 -15.60 -37.53 -27.01
N GLY A 258 -15.95 -36.85 -25.90
CA GLY A 258 -17.29 -36.46 -25.54
C GLY A 258 -17.97 -37.42 -24.56
N LEU A 259 -19.21 -37.11 -24.21
CA LEU A 259 -20.05 -37.88 -23.30
C LEU A 259 -21.43 -38.08 -23.92
N THR A 260 -21.92 -39.34 -23.92
CA THR A 260 -23.28 -39.69 -24.26
C THR A 260 -23.97 -40.35 -23.06
N ASP A 261 -25.29 -40.22 -22.93
CA ASP A 261 -26.09 -40.96 -21.96
C ASP A 261 -26.33 -42.41 -22.43
N ASP A 262 -27.00 -43.20 -21.62
CA ASP A 262 -27.32 -44.61 -21.89
C ASP A 262 -28.29 -44.77 -23.08
N ASP A 263 -29.05 -43.74 -23.43
CA ASP A 263 -29.97 -43.66 -24.59
C ASP A 263 -29.28 -43.21 -25.88
N GLY A 264 -27.96 -42.87 -25.80
CA GLY A 264 -27.16 -42.42 -26.97
C GLY A 264 -27.27 -40.92 -27.24
N ASN A 265 -27.94 -40.11 -26.41
CA ASN A 265 -27.99 -38.66 -26.57
C ASN A 265 -26.65 -38.02 -26.17
N ILE A 266 -26.24 -37.02 -26.93
CA ILE A 266 -24.98 -36.32 -26.65
C ILE A 266 -25.19 -35.34 -25.50
N ILE A 267 -24.48 -35.58 -24.38
CA ILE A 267 -24.43 -34.66 -23.21
C ILE A 267 -23.31 -33.63 -23.42
N VAL A 268 -22.14 -34.08 -23.91
CA VAL A 268 -20.98 -33.26 -24.27
C VAL A 268 -20.45 -33.75 -25.60
N GLU A 269 -20.29 -32.85 -26.59
CA GLU A 269 -19.82 -33.25 -27.92
C GLU A 269 -18.39 -33.81 -27.88
N GLY A 270 -17.50 -33.20 -27.10
CA GLY A 270 -16.09 -33.50 -27.07
C GLY A 270 -15.32 -32.88 -28.26
N CYS A 271 -14.03 -32.79 -28.10
CA CYS A 271 -13.13 -32.18 -29.08
C CYS A 271 -13.17 -32.89 -30.43
N ILE A 272 -13.14 -34.22 -30.44
CA ILE A 272 -13.07 -35.03 -31.68
C ILE A 272 -14.32 -34.83 -32.57
N ARG A 273 -15.51 -34.83 -31.98
CA ARG A 273 -16.77 -34.58 -32.74
C ARG A 273 -16.86 -33.16 -33.27
N ARG A 274 -16.16 -32.23 -32.65
CA ARG A 274 -16.05 -30.83 -33.07
C ARG A 274 -14.90 -30.57 -34.06
N GLY A 275 -14.25 -31.62 -34.57
CA GLY A 275 -13.21 -31.53 -35.57
C GLY A 275 -11.83 -31.16 -35.06
N VAL A 276 -11.57 -31.27 -33.74
CA VAL A 276 -10.25 -31.13 -33.15
C VAL A 276 -9.62 -32.50 -33.06
N ASP A 277 -8.44 -32.66 -33.62
CA ASP A 277 -7.74 -33.96 -33.56
C ASP A 277 -7.34 -34.32 -32.12
N GLU A 278 -7.28 -35.64 -31.85
CA GLU A 278 -7.05 -36.18 -30.52
C GLU A 278 -5.74 -35.68 -29.91
N LYS A 279 -4.66 -35.63 -30.69
CA LYS A 279 -3.35 -35.18 -30.22
C LYS A 279 -3.36 -33.72 -29.79
N THR A 280 -4.05 -32.86 -30.55
CA THR A 280 -4.24 -31.46 -30.20
C THR A 280 -5.12 -31.33 -28.96
N ALA A 281 -6.22 -32.09 -28.85
CA ALA A 281 -7.10 -32.09 -27.69
C ALA A 281 -6.36 -32.47 -26.40
N ILE A 282 -5.54 -33.53 -26.43
CA ILE A 282 -4.68 -33.93 -25.32
C ILE A 282 -3.73 -32.79 -24.93
N SER A 283 -3.02 -32.24 -25.92
CA SER A 283 -2.04 -31.16 -25.65
C SER A 283 -2.65 -29.90 -25.08
N VAL A 284 -3.89 -29.55 -25.47
CA VAL A 284 -4.63 -28.40 -24.93
C VAL A 284 -5.09 -28.70 -23.51
N TYR A 285 -5.57 -29.93 -23.24
CA TYR A 285 -5.98 -30.32 -21.89
C TYR A 285 -4.82 -30.27 -20.91
N ASP A 286 -3.66 -30.83 -21.26
CA ASP A 286 -2.44 -30.83 -20.46
C ASP A 286 -1.98 -29.41 -20.12
N GLU A 287 -2.06 -28.49 -21.08
CA GLU A 287 -1.74 -27.07 -20.85
C GLU A 287 -2.75 -26.41 -19.89
N MET A 288 -4.05 -26.65 -20.07
CA MET A 288 -5.07 -26.14 -19.16
C MET A 288 -4.91 -26.71 -17.75
N GLU A 289 -4.61 -27.99 -17.62
CA GLU A 289 -4.38 -28.65 -16.34
C GLU A 289 -3.20 -28.04 -15.59
N SER A 290 -2.06 -27.89 -16.26
CA SER A 290 -0.87 -27.29 -15.66
C SER A 290 -1.09 -25.85 -15.25
N PHE A 291 -1.86 -25.10 -16.02
CA PHE A 291 -2.12 -23.68 -15.79
C PHE A 291 -3.31 -23.40 -14.85
N ALA A 292 -4.28 -24.31 -14.77
CA ALA A 292 -5.51 -24.10 -13.98
C ALA A 292 -5.26 -23.91 -12.48
N HIS A 293 -4.13 -24.43 -11.97
CA HIS A 293 -3.68 -24.18 -10.59
C HIS A 293 -3.31 -22.72 -10.36
N TYR A 294 -2.95 -22.00 -11.41
CA TYR A 294 -2.43 -20.63 -11.37
C TYR A 294 -3.32 -19.63 -12.11
N ALA A 295 -4.40 -20.09 -12.78
CA ALA A 295 -5.32 -19.23 -13.49
C ALA A 295 -5.97 -18.21 -12.56
N PHE A 296 -6.02 -16.94 -12.98
CA PHE A 296 -6.53 -15.83 -12.17
C PHE A 296 -7.91 -15.38 -12.66
N ASN A 297 -8.74 -14.90 -11.75
CA ASN A 297 -10.01 -14.29 -12.12
C ASN A 297 -9.75 -12.98 -12.87
N LYS A 298 -10.22 -12.87 -14.11
CA LYS A 298 -10.00 -11.69 -14.96
C LYS A 298 -10.67 -10.45 -14.37
N SER A 299 -11.88 -10.57 -13.84
CA SER A 299 -12.63 -9.44 -13.28
C SER A 299 -11.90 -8.82 -12.10
N HIS A 300 -11.31 -9.65 -11.23
CA HIS A 300 -10.48 -9.18 -10.14
C HIS A 300 -9.22 -8.45 -10.66
N ALA A 301 -8.48 -9.05 -11.59
CA ALA A 301 -7.30 -8.43 -12.18
C ALA A 301 -7.62 -7.09 -12.85
N ALA A 302 -8.74 -7.02 -13.57
CA ALA A 302 -9.20 -5.82 -14.25
C ALA A 302 -9.55 -4.70 -13.25
N ALA A 303 -10.32 -5.01 -12.19
CA ALA A 303 -10.66 -4.04 -11.16
C ALA A 303 -9.41 -3.42 -10.51
N TYR A 304 -8.43 -4.27 -10.16
CA TYR A 304 -7.19 -3.81 -9.54
C TYR A 304 -6.27 -3.05 -10.51
N ALA A 305 -6.17 -3.51 -11.76
CA ALA A 305 -5.40 -2.80 -12.79
C ALA A 305 -5.99 -1.40 -13.08
N ASN A 306 -7.32 -1.25 -13.06
CA ASN A 306 -7.98 0.06 -13.17
C ASN A 306 -7.63 0.99 -12.00
N ILE A 307 -7.63 0.49 -10.77
CA ILE A 307 -7.20 1.29 -9.60
C ILE A 307 -5.73 1.69 -9.75
N SER A 308 -4.87 0.76 -10.17
CA SER A 308 -3.45 1.04 -10.44
C SER A 308 -3.27 2.10 -11.50
N TYR A 309 -4.02 1.99 -12.60
CA TYR A 309 -4.01 2.97 -13.69
C TYR A 309 -4.48 4.35 -13.19
N LYS A 310 -5.57 4.41 -12.42
CA LYS A 310 -6.08 5.67 -11.85
C LYS A 310 -5.07 6.33 -10.92
N THR A 311 -4.36 5.55 -10.09
CA THR A 311 -3.28 6.10 -9.24
C THR A 311 -2.11 6.61 -10.07
N ALA A 312 -1.76 5.93 -11.16
CA ALA A 312 -0.72 6.36 -12.09
C ALA A 312 -1.11 7.63 -12.86
N TRP A 313 -2.37 7.70 -13.29
CA TRP A 313 -2.92 8.87 -13.98
C TRP A 313 -2.92 10.11 -13.08
N LEU A 314 -3.39 9.98 -11.83
CA LEU A 314 -3.33 11.05 -10.83
C LEU A 314 -1.89 11.51 -10.59
N LYS A 315 -0.96 10.57 -10.45
CA LYS A 315 0.46 10.88 -10.29
C LYS A 315 1.04 11.63 -11.50
N CYS A 316 0.59 11.27 -12.71
CA CYS A 316 1.08 11.87 -13.96
C CYS A 316 0.55 13.30 -14.16
N HIS A 317 -0.73 13.54 -13.88
CA HIS A 317 -1.41 14.81 -14.18
C HIS A 317 -1.53 15.75 -12.99
N TYR A 318 -1.64 15.20 -11.78
CA TYR A 318 -1.79 15.94 -10.51
C TYR A 318 -0.76 15.45 -9.47
N PRO A 319 0.54 15.50 -9.80
CA PRO A 319 1.57 14.88 -8.95
C PRO A 319 1.63 15.45 -7.54
N ARG A 320 1.32 16.73 -7.33
CA ARG A 320 1.37 17.37 -6.01
C ARG A 320 0.24 16.90 -5.12
N GLU A 321 -0.97 16.94 -5.65
CA GLU A 321 -2.19 16.54 -4.96
C GLU A 321 -2.15 15.03 -4.63
N TYR A 322 -1.70 14.23 -5.60
CA TYR A 322 -1.54 12.78 -5.41
C TYR A 322 -0.46 12.45 -4.37
N MET A 323 0.72 13.06 -4.46
CA MET A 323 1.80 12.81 -3.50
C MET A 323 1.45 13.32 -2.10
N ALA A 324 0.75 14.43 -1.96
CA ALA A 324 0.28 14.93 -0.67
C ALA A 324 -0.70 13.94 0.00
N ALA A 325 -1.65 13.40 -0.75
CA ALA A 325 -2.57 12.37 -0.26
C ALA A 325 -1.83 11.06 0.08
N LEU A 326 -0.87 10.65 -0.75
CA LEU A 326 -0.06 9.46 -0.55
C LEU A 326 0.80 9.55 0.71
N LEU A 327 1.53 10.67 0.91
CA LEU A 327 2.30 10.95 2.12
C LEU A 327 1.41 10.90 3.37
N SER A 328 0.21 11.49 3.31
CA SER A 328 -0.76 11.49 4.40
C SER A 328 -1.25 10.09 4.77
N SER A 329 -1.25 9.15 3.83
CA SER A 329 -1.73 7.79 4.03
C SER A 329 -0.72 6.86 4.71
N VAL A 330 0.54 7.26 4.88
CA VAL A 330 1.65 6.42 5.36
C VAL A 330 2.36 6.98 6.59
N LEU A 331 1.66 7.80 7.40
CA LEU A 331 2.24 8.45 8.58
C LEU A 331 2.77 7.46 9.63
N ASP A 332 2.21 6.26 9.65
CA ASP A 332 2.58 5.13 10.51
C ASP A 332 3.76 4.31 9.96
N ASN A 333 4.23 4.58 8.73
CA ASN A 333 5.29 3.83 8.07
C ASN A 333 6.40 4.76 7.54
N GLN A 334 7.41 4.96 8.37
CA GLN A 334 8.52 5.87 8.11
C GLN A 334 9.35 5.55 6.88
N ASN A 335 9.57 4.25 6.60
CA ASN A 335 10.33 3.82 5.42
C ASN A 335 9.57 4.21 4.13
N LYS A 336 8.27 4.02 4.12
CA LYS A 336 7.41 4.45 3.00
C LYS A 336 7.36 5.97 2.88
N LEU A 337 7.23 6.66 3.99
CA LEU A 337 7.22 8.13 4.02
C LEU A 337 8.52 8.70 3.42
N ALA A 338 9.69 8.18 3.83
CA ALA A 338 10.99 8.57 3.29
C ALA A 338 11.12 8.28 1.79
N SER A 339 10.65 7.11 1.33
CA SER A 339 10.63 6.75 -0.09
C SER A 339 9.79 7.74 -0.91
N TYR A 340 8.60 8.10 -0.44
CA TYR A 340 7.71 9.02 -1.13
C TYR A 340 8.20 10.46 -1.11
N ILE A 341 8.89 10.89 -0.06
CA ILE A 341 9.59 12.18 -0.03
C ILE A 341 10.69 12.21 -1.11
N THR A 342 11.44 11.11 -1.25
CA THR A 342 12.46 10.98 -2.30
C THR A 342 11.81 11.04 -3.69
N GLU A 343 10.65 10.43 -3.87
CA GLU A 343 9.90 10.48 -5.12
C GLU A 343 9.38 11.91 -5.41
N CYS A 344 8.89 12.65 -4.40
CA CYS A 344 8.55 14.07 -4.55
C CYS A 344 9.74 14.87 -5.11
N LYS A 345 10.94 14.65 -4.56
CA LYS A 345 12.17 15.29 -5.05
C LYS A 345 12.46 14.94 -6.51
N ARG A 346 12.31 13.67 -6.90
CA ARG A 346 12.47 13.22 -8.30
C ARG A 346 11.48 13.90 -9.23
N LEU A 347 10.25 14.18 -8.75
CA LEU A 347 9.21 14.89 -9.49
C LEU A 347 9.41 16.43 -9.49
N GLY A 348 10.47 16.95 -8.85
CA GLY A 348 10.71 18.38 -8.71
C GLY A 348 9.79 19.08 -7.71
N ILE A 349 9.16 18.34 -6.81
CA ILE A 349 8.25 18.83 -5.78
C ILE A 349 9.04 18.89 -4.46
N ARG A 350 9.09 20.07 -3.83
CA ARG A 350 9.67 20.21 -2.50
C ARG A 350 8.61 19.87 -1.45
N VAL A 351 9.04 19.22 -0.39
CA VAL A 351 8.22 19.08 0.82
C VAL A 351 8.70 20.14 1.82
N LEU A 352 7.84 21.10 2.13
CA LEU A 352 8.12 22.21 3.02
C LEU A 352 7.98 21.77 4.48
N PRO A 353 8.78 22.29 5.42
CA PRO A 353 8.72 21.94 6.83
C PRO A 353 7.35 22.30 7.45
N PRO A 354 7.03 21.76 8.65
CA PRO A 354 5.84 22.18 9.40
C PRO A 354 5.87 23.70 9.69
N ASN A 355 4.68 24.30 9.75
CA ASN A 355 4.52 25.70 10.13
C ASN A 355 3.16 25.90 10.80
N VAL A 356 3.10 26.52 11.96
CA VAL A 356 1.85 26.70 12.73
C VAL A 356 0.81 27.54 11.98
N ASN A 357 1.25 28.44 11.11
CA ASN A 357 0.37 29.28 10.31
C ASN A 357 -0.07 28.69 8.97
N GLU A 358 0.65 27.66 8.44
CA GLU A 358 0.39 27.15 7.11
C GLU A 358 0.01 25.65 7.07
N SER A 359 0.56 24.86 8.00
CA SER A 359 0.35 23.40 7.99
C SER A 359 -1.07 23.03 8.39
N ASN A 360 -1.69 22.13 7.65
CA ASN A 360 -2.96 21.52 8.00
C ASN A 360 -2.75 20.17 8.73
N LEU A 361 -3.85 19.49 9.05
CA LEU A 361 -3.80 18.18 9.70
C LEU A 361 -2.94 17.19 8.90
N HIS A 362 -3.19 17.08 7.60
CA HIS A 362 -2.50 16.22 6.64
C HIS A 362 -1.56 17.03 5.73
N PHE A 363 -0.74 16.33 4.95
CA PHE A 363 0.05 16.97 3.88
C PHE A 363 -0.89 17.63 2.88
N THR A 364 -0.58 18.87 2.49
CA THR A 364 -1.40 19.66 1.57
C THR A 364 -0.54 20.38 0.55
N VAL A 365 -1.12 20.65 -0.61
CA VAL A 365 -0.45 21.41 -1.66
C VAL A 365 -0.36 22.89 -1.26
N SER A 366 0.86 23.44 -1.28
CA SER A 366 1.17 24.85 -1.02
C SER A 366 1.91 25.44 -2.21
N GLY A 367 1.24 26.19 -3.06
CA GLY A 367 1.78 26.69 -4.32
C GLY A 367 2.22 25.56 -5.25
N ASN A 368 3.53 25.48 -5.54
CA ASN A 368 4.14 24.42 -6.34
C ASN A 368 4.73 23.26 -5.53
N ASP A 369 4.61 23.31 -4.22
CA ASP A 369 5.22 22.41 -3.26
C ASP A 369 4.17 21.70 -2.39
N ILE A 370 4.60 20.84 -1.48
CA ILE A 370 3.75 20.18 -0.49
C ILE A 370 4.17 20.65 0.90
N ARG A 371 3.21 21.14 1.71
CA ARG A 371 3.41 21.50 3.11
C ARG A 371 3.26 20.26 3.99
N TYR A 372 4.17 20.10 4.95
CA TYR A 372 4.16 19.02 5.94
C TYR A 372 2.93 19.10 6.83
N GLY A 373 2.24 17.97 7.05
CA GLY A 373 1.06 17.88 7.90
C GLY A 373 1.40 17.79 9.39
N LEU A 374 0.67 18.49 10.25
CA LEU A 374 0.92 18.49 11.69
C LEU A 374 0.71 17.12 12.34
N LEU A 375 -0.16 16.27 11.78
CA LEU A 375 -0.39 14.92 12.30
C LEU A 375 0.84 13.99 12.16
N ALA A 376 1.77 14.33 11.29
CA ALA A 376 3.04 13.61 11.14
C ALA A 376 4.10 14.02 12.18
N VAL A 377 3.81 15.01 13.02
CA VAL A 377 4.67 15.44 14.13
C VAL A 377 4.29 14.67 15.39
N LYS A 378 5.27 14.01 16.03
CA LYS A 378 5.04 13.23 17.26
C LYS A 378 4.47 14.11 18.37
N ASN A 379 3.72 13.49 19.27
CA ASN A 379 3.10 14.11 20.45
C ASN A 379 2.01 15.17 20.17
N LEU A 380 1.59 15.33 18.91
CA LEU A 380 0.45 16.17 18.55
C LEU A 380 -0.81 15.32 18.39
N GLY A 381 -1.81 15.58 19.24
CA GLY A 381 -3.14 14.97 19.10
C GLY A 381 -4.01 15.70 18.06
N ARG A 382 -4.88 14.96 17.38
CA ARG A 382 -5.79 15.52 16.36
C ARG A 382 -6.58 16.73 16.89
N ASN A 383 -7.17 16.63 18.08
CA ASN A 383 -7.98 17.71 18.66
C ASN A 383 -7.17 19.00 18.83
N PHE A 384 -5.91 18.90 19.28
CA PHE A 384 -5.05 20.07 19.41
C PHE A 384 -4.69 20.68 18.05
N ILE A 385 -4.44 19.84 17.05
CA ILE A 385 -4.17 20.32 15.67
C ILE A 385 -5.39 21.04 15.09
N ASP A 386 -6.59 20.50 15.29
CA ASP A 386 -7.84 21.12 14.82
C ASP A 386 -8.05 22.49 15.48
N GLU A 387 -7.68 22.65 16.75
CA GLU A 387 -7.71 23.93 17.45
C GLU A 387 -6.67 24.93 16.92
N ILE A 388 -5.43 24.47 16.64
CA ILE A 388 -4.40 25.30 15.99
C ILE A 388 -4.92 25.84 14.66
N ILE A 389 -5.54 24.97 13.85
CA ILE A 389 -6.03 25.33 12.52
C ILE A 389 -7.22 26.29 12.62
N SER A 390 -8.20 26.01 13.48
CA SER A 390 -9.40 26.83 13.62
C SER A 390 -9.11 28.22 14.15
N GLU A 391 -8.20 28.34 15.12
CA GLU A 391 -7.87 29.61 15.76
C GLU A 391 -7.13 30.57 14.82
N ARG A 392 -6.27 30.06 13.94
CA ARG A 392 -5.51 30.89 12.99
C ARG A 392 -6.32 31.37 11.77
N ILE A 393 -7.54 30.82 11.50
CA ILE A 393 -8.34 31.16 10.31
C ILE A 393 -8.59 32.67 10.24
N ASN A 394 -8.92 33.28 11.36
CA ASN A 394 -9.26 34.70 11.42
C ASN A 394 -8.04 35.61 11.58
N ASN A 395 -7.00 35.11 12.24
CA ASN A 395 -5.78 35.87 12.52
C ASN A 395 -4.59 34.93 12.66
N PRO A 396 -3.58 34.97 11.77
CA PRO A 396 -2.36 34.18 11.91
C PRO A 396 -1.67 34.46 13.26
N TYR A 397 -0.93 33.49 13.77
CA TYR A 397 -0.13 33.68 14.98
C TYR A 397 1.02 34.63 14.70
N GLU A 398 1.14 35.68 15.52
CA GLU A 398 2.19 36.69 15.36
C GLU A 398 3.55 36.21 15.89
N ASP A 399 3.53 35.54 17.04
CA ASP A 399 4.71 34.99 17.69
C ASP A 399 4.35 33.78 18.58
N PHE A 400 5.36 33.22 19.24
CA PHE A 400 5.21 32.07 20.13
C PHE A 400 4.32 32.36 21.35
N PHE A 401 4.39 33.58 21.91
CA PHE A 401 3.57 33.95 23.05
C PHE A 401 2.09 34.09 22.68
N ASP A 402 1.79 34.75 21.56
CA ASP A 402 0.43 34.84 21.01
C ASP A 402 -0.16 33.44 20.77
N PHE A 403 0.62 32.52 20.19
CA PHE A 403 0.21 31.13 20.00
C PHE A 403 -0.17 30.45 21.34
N CYS A 404 0.70 30.52 22.35
CA CYS A 404 0.45 29.90 23.64
C CYS A 404 -0.74 30.51 24.35
N LYS A 405 -0.90 31.83 24.30
CA LYS A 405 -2.01 32.57 24.95
C LYS A 405 -3.36 32.20 24.35
N ARG A 406 -3.46 32.16 23.03
CA ARG A 406 -4.71 31.84 22.31
C ARG A 406 -5.13 30.38 22.44
N LEU A 407 -4.19 29.48 22.62
CA LEU A 407 -4.45 28.03 22.72
C LEU A 407 -4.44 27.49 24.15
N TYR A 408 -4.24 28.33 25.14
CA TYR A 408 -4.26 27.90 26.55
C TYR A 408 -5.62 27.28 26.92
N GLY A 409 -5.58 26.15 27.64
CA GLY A 409 -6.79 25.41 28.02
C GLY A 409 -7.43 24.56 26.93
N ARG A 410 -6.86 24.57 25.68
CA ARG A 410 -7.36 23.84 24.52
C ARG A 410 -6.46 22.65 24.17
N ASN A 411 -6.48 21.58 24.96
CA ASN A 411 -5.67 20.35 24.72
C ASN A 411 -4.14 20.57 24.54
N MET A 412 -3.65 21.79 24.81
CA MET A 412 -2.24 22.14 24.75
C MET A 412 -1.48 21.49 25.93
N ASN A 413 -0.34 20.88 25.64
CA ASN A 413 0.56 20.35 26.68
C ASN A 413 2.03 20.65 26.33
N SER A 414 2.91 20.61 27.33
CA SER A 414 4.32 20.98 27.17
C SER A 414 5.06 20.11 26.15
N ARG A 415 4.72 18.81 26.03
CA ARG A 415 5.34 17.89 25.07
C ARG A 415 4.96 18.26 23.62
N ALA A 416 3.72 18.65 23.39
CA ALA A 416 3.27 19.11 22.07
C ALA A 416 3.98 20.41 21.66
N ILE A 417 4.12 21.36 22.59
CA ILE A 417 4.84 22.61 22.35
C ILE A 417 6.31 22.35 22.04
N GLU A 418 6.97 21.52 22.84
CA GLU A 418 8.36 21.12 22.60
C GLU A 418 8.54 20.46 21.23
N SER A 419 7.61 19.59 20.84
CA SER A 419 7.62 18.93 19.52
C SER A 419 7.46 19.92 18.37
N LEU A 420 6.56 20.91 18.51
CA LEU A 420 6.38 21.98 17.51
C LEU A 420 7.63 22.87 17.39
N ILE A 421 8.30 23.18 18.50
CA ILE A 421 9.55 23.94 18.46
C ILE A 421 10.66 23.11 17.77
N LYS A 422 10.86 21.86 18.21
CA LYS A 422 11.90 20.98 17.69
C LYS A 422 11.76 20.71 16.19
N CYS A 423 10.54 20.58 15.67
CA CYS A 423 10.31 20.38 14.23
C CYS A 423 10.36 21.66 13.40
N GLY A 424 10.57 22.82 14.01
CA GLY A 424 10.66 24.11 13.32
C GLY A 424 9.32 24.74 12.93
N ALA A 425 8.22 24.33 13.57
CA ALA A 425 6.89 24.84 13.22
C ALA A 425 6.70 26.34 13.54
N PHE A 426 7.58 26.94 14.37
CA PHE A 426 7.63 28.37 14.69
C PHE A 426 8.73 29.11 13.93
N ASP A 427 9.47 28.47 13.03
CA ASP A 427 10.53 29.13 12.29
C ASP A 427 9.98 30.34 11.50
N GLY A 428 10.64 31.50 11.65
CA GLY A 428 10.18 32.75 11.03
C GLY A 428 9.25 33.62 11.90
N LEU A 429 8.89 33.20 13.13
CA LEU A 429 8.07 33.97 14.06
C LEU A 429 8.89 34.76 15.11
N GLY A 430 10.06 35.25 14.71
CA GLY A 430 10.85 36.22 15.47
C GLY A 430 11.84 35.67 16.51
N ALA A 431 11.80 34.37 16.81
CA ALA A 431 12.75 33.73 17.72
C ALA A 431 13.28 32.41 17.13
N ASN A 432 14.52 32.03 17.48
CA ASN A 432 15.10 30.77 17.09
C ASN A 432 14.70 29.62 18.04
N ARG A 433 14.91 28.35 17.62
CA ARG A 433 14.44 27.17 18.35
C ARG A 433 15.10 27.06 19.75
N ARG A 434 16.37 27.43 19.88
CA ARG A 434 17.08 27.42 21.16
C ARG A 434 16.50 28.43 22.13
N GLN A 435 16.16 29.62 21.66
CA GLN A 435 15.49 30.65 22.43
C GLN A 435 14.11 30.20 22.89
N LEU A 436 13.31 29.63 21.97
CA LEU A 436 11.97 29.15 22.27
C LEU A 436 11.97 28.00 23.31
N LEU A 437 12.89 27.03 23.19
CA LEU A 437 13.03 25.97 24.18
C LEU A 437 13.40 26.52 25.56
N ALA A 438 14.27 27.52 25.61
CA ALA A 438 14.69 28.14 26.87
C ALA A 438 13.55 28.85 27.61
N ILE A 439 12.61 29.48 26.89
CA ILE A 439 11.50 30.24 27.49
C ILE A 439 10.18 29.48 27.53
N SER A 440 10.05 28.35 26.88
CA SER A 440 8.76 27.66 26.69
C SER A 440 8.03 27.38 28.00
N LYS A 441 8.76 26.92 29.05
CA LYS A 441 8.17 26.66 30.35
C LYS A 441 7.67 27.95 31.01
N THR A 442 8.48 29.00 31.02
CA THR A 442 8.12 30.30 31.60
C THR A 442 6.88 30.87 30.92
N VAL A 443 6.83 30.82 29.58
CA VAL A 443 5.66 31.30 28.80
C VAL A 443 4.40 30.50 29.17
N LEU A 444 4.49 29.18 29.32
CA LEU A 444 3.34 28.36 29.71
C LEU A 444 2.86 28.67 31.13
N ASP A 445 3.78 28.85 32.09
CA ASP A 445 3.48 29.21 33.46
C ASP A 445 2.83 30.63 33.55
N ASP A 446 3.35 31.58 32.78
CA ASP A 446 2.80 32.95 32.72
C ASP A 446 1.39 32.99 32.13
N VAL A 447 1.16 32.27 31.03
CA VAL A 447 -0.17 32.19 30.39
C VAL A 447 -1.17 31.48 31.32
N GLU A 448 -0.74 30.45 32.06
CA GLU A 448 -1.57 29.81 33.08
C GLU A 448 -1.95 30.77 34.20
N TYR A 449 -0.99 31.53 34.69
CA TYR A 449 -1.21 32.54 35.73
C TYR A 449 -2.19 33.65 35.28
N GLU A 450 -1.97 34.22 34.08
CA GLU A 450 -2.90 35.23 33.49
C GLU A 450 -4.32 34.67 33.34
N SER A 451 -4.46 33.43 32.87
CA SER A 451 -5.78 32.81 32.67
C SER A 451 -6.53 32.61 34.00
N ARG A 452 -5.83 32.14 35.04
CA ARG A 452 -6.41 31.99 36.39
C ARG A 452 -6.86 33.33 36.98
N ARG A 453 -6.08 34.39 36.79
CA ARG A 453 -6.41 35.74 37.27
C ARG A 453 -7.66 36.28 36.57
N ASN A 454 -7.78 36.08 35.27
CA ASN A 454 -8.93 36.50 34.48
C ASN A 454 -10.21 35.71 34.81
N ALA A 455 -10.09 34.41 35.12
CA ALA A 455 -11.23 33.56 35.51
C ALA A 455 -11.73 33.81 36.92
N GLY A 456 -10.86 34.33 37.82
CA GLY A 456 -11.22 34.59 39.22
C GLY A 456 -12.08 35.85 39.49
N GLY A 457 -12.31 36.70 38.49
CA GLY A 457 -13.20 37.87 38.62
C GLY A 457 -12.84 38.88 39.74
N GLN A 458 -11.70 38.73 40.40
CA GLN A 458 -11.21 39.64 41.43
C GLN A 458 -10.45 40.80 40.79
N MET A 459 -11.17 41.86 40.43
CA MET A 459 -10.57 43.19 40.42
C MET A 459 -10.10 43.48 41.84
N SER A 460 -8.78 43.44 42.08
CA SER A 460 -8.21 43.93 43.31
C SER A 460 -8.50 45.41 43.47
N PHE A 461 -9.15 45.81 44.57
CA PHE A 461 -9.52 47.19 44.90
C PHE A 461 -8.29 48.10 45.19
N PHE A 462 -7.06 47.65 44.86
CA PHE A 462 -5.79 48.33 45.11
C PHE A 462 -4.94 48.64 43.87
N ASP A 463 -5.51 48.54 42.65
CA ASP A 463 -4.80 48.87 41.41
C ASP A 463 -5.16 50.29 40.89
N ASP A 464 -5.15 51.30 41.78
CA ASP A 464 -5.09 52.72 41.41
C ASP A 464 -3.64 53.25 41.36
N ALA A 465 -2.74 52.44 40.86
CA ALA A 465 -1.45 52.91 40.39
C ALA A 465 -1.39 52.55 38.88
N GLU A 466 -1.30 53.58 38.05
CA GLU A 466 -0.96 53.48 36.63
C GLU A 466 0.34 52.63 36.44
N VAL A 467 0.20 51.30 36.53
CA VAL A 467 1.17 50.40 35.99
C VAL A 467 0.65 50.07 34.61
N ASP A 468 1.32 50.64 33.60
CA ASP A 468 1.15 50.30 32.20
C ASP A 468 0.76 48.83 32.05
N ALA A 469 -0.50 48.58 31.68
CA ALA A 469 -1.02 47.25 31.34
C ALA A 469 -0.51 46.80 29.96
N GLN A 470 0.76 47.01 29.67
CA GLN A 470 1.51 46.25 28.70
C GLN A 470 1.88 44.95 29.42
N SER A 471 1.12 43.87 29.16
CA SER A 471 1.55 42.51 29.52
C SER A 471 2.97 42.34 28.95
N SER A 472 3.97 42.41 29.83
CA SER A 472 5.36 42.35 29.41
C SER A 472 5.61 40.94 28.89
N LYS A 473 5.60 40.78 27.54
CA LYS A 473 6.00 39.51 26.91
C LYS A 473 7.33 39.06 27.55
N PRO A 474 7.47 37.76 27.90
CA PRO A 474 8.72 37.23 28.44
C PRO A 474 9.89 37.63 27.56
N LYS A 475 10.94 38.17 28.16
CA LYS A 475 12.11 38.64 27.43
C LYS A 475 12.82 37.47 26.78
N ILE A 476 12.89 37.46 25.46
CA ILE A 476 13.59 36.43 24.68
C ILE A 476 15.09 36.55 25.00
N PRO A 477 15.77 35.46 25.47
CA PRO A 477 17.19 35.49 25.74
C PRO A 477 18.00 35.63 24.47
N ASP A 478 19.11 36.34 24.53
CA ASP A 478 20.05 36.44 23.41
C ASP A 478 20.92 35.15 23.32
N LEU A 479 20.36 34.14 22.67
CA LEU A 479 21.01 32.85 22.46
C LEU A 479 21.14 32.57 20.96
N PRO A 480 22.34 32.15 20.50
CA PRO A 480 22.53 31.73 19.11
C PRO A 480 21.74 30.42 18.85
N GLU A 481 21.32 30.22 17.61
CA GLU A 481 20.64 28.98 17.20
C GLU A 481 21.52 27.74 17.42
N PHE A 482 20.90 26.59 17.55
CA PHE A 482 21.58 25.30 17.61
C PHE A 482 22.42 25.04 16.35
N PRO A 483 23.55 24.30 16.48
CA PRO A 483 24.26 23.80 15.32
C PRO A 483 23.35 22.99 14.41
N VAL A 484 23.59 23.03 13.10
CA VAL A 484 22.78 22.33 12.09
C VAL A 484 22.64 20.81 12.38
N SER A 485 23.71 20.19 12.93
CA SER A 485 23.67 18.78 13.34
C SER A 485 22.64 18.49 14.43
N GLU A 486 22.49 19.42 15.38
CA GLU A 486 21.55 19.31 16.49
C GLU A 486 20.11 19.58 16.04
N LEU A 487 19.91 20.58 15.16
CA LEU A 487 18.62 20.82 14.53
C LEU A 487 18.14 19.58 13.75
N LEU A 488 19.00 18.97 12.95
CA LEU A 488 18.69 17.74 12.23
C LEU A 488 18.40 16.56 13.16
N HIS A 489 19.05 16.48 14.31
CA HIS A 489 18.78 15.45 15.31
C HIS A 489 17.41 15.64 15.95
N MET A 490 17.06 16.86 16.37
CA MET A 490 15.74 17.19 16.91
C MET A 490 14.60 16.92 15.90
N GLU A 491 14.81 17.29 14.65
CA GLU A 491 13.85 17.03 13.58
C GLU A 491 13.64 15.53 13.34
N ASN A 492 14.72 14.73 13.37
CA ASN A 492 14.63 13.27 13.27
C ASN A 492 13.91 12.63 14.45
N GLU A 493 14.13 13.16 15.67
CA GLU A 493 13.48 12.66 16.89
C GLU A 493 11.95 12.81 16.80
N ILE A 494 11.49 13.96 16.33
CA ILE A 494 10.08 14.37 16.40
C ILE A 494 9.31 14.03 15.13
N ALA A 495 9.96 14.06 13.98
CA ALA A 495 9.32 13.85 12.68
C ALA A 495 10.28 13.16 11.70
N GLU A 496 10.80 12.03 12.09
CA GLU A 496 11.85 11.15 11.54
C GLU A 496 12.23 11.27 10.05
N CYS A 497 11.40 11.96 9.24
CA CYS A 497 11.64 12.20 7.81
C CYS A 497 11.92 13.67 7.46
N ILE A 498 11.80 14.61 8.37
CA ILE A 498 12.06 16.05 8.08
C ILE A 498 13.52 16.27 7.71
N SER A 499 14.45 15.52 8.30
CA SER A 499 15.87 15.64 7.94
C SER A 499 16.17 15.31 6.47
N ALA A 500 15.38 14.41 5.85
CA ALA A 500 15.48 14.14 4.41
C ALA A 500 14.99 15.34 3.57
N VAL A 501 13.99 16.05 4.07
CA VAL A 501 13.44 17.27 3.47
C VAL A 501 14.45 18.41 3.53
N ILE A 502 15.02 18.67 4.71
CA ILE A 502 15.90 19.83 4.96
C ILE A 502 17.31 19.64 4.39
N ARG A 503 17.86 18.41 4.34
CA ARG A 503 19.12 18.17 3.61
C ARG A 503 19.02 18.61 2.15
N SER A 504 17.84 18.53 1.53
CA SER A 504 17.65 18.99 0.16
C SER A 504 17.64 20.51 0.04
N MET A 505 17.21 21.23 1.10
CA MET A 505 17.20 22.71 1.10
C MET A 505 18.59 23.30 1.46
N ASN A 506 19.29 22.70 2.43
CA ASN A 506 20.58 23.20 2.88
C ASN A 506 21.70 22.99 1.86
N THR A 507 21.66 21.95 1.02
CA THR A 507 22.66 21.77 -0.04
C THR A 507 22.66 22.95 -1.04
N GLN A 508 21.51 23.60 -1.26
CA GLN A 508 21.41 24.79 -2.10
C GLN A 508 21.88 26.08 -1.38
N LEU A 509 21.65 26.18 -0.06
CA LEU A 509 22.13 27.30 0.74
C LEU A 509 23.65 27.25 0.92
N PHE A 510 24.25 26.08 1.15
CA PHE A 510 25.70 25.89 1.20
C PHE A 510 26.38 26.16 -0.13
N GLN A 511 25.79 25.80 -1.26
CA GLN A 511 26.33 26.14 -2.60
C GLN A 511 26.25 27.64 -2.89
N LYS A 512 25.30 28.40 -2.35
CA LYS A 512 25.24 29.87 -2.49
C LYS A 512 26.22 30.60 -1.56
N GLN A 513 26.57 30.04 -0.40
CA GLN A 513 27.56 30.64 0.51
C GLN A 513 28.99 30.29 0.20
N SER A 514 29.25 29.26 -0.59
CA SER A 514 30.60 28.84 -1.00
C SER A 514 31.09 29.42 -2.34
N MET A 515 30.33 30.30 -3.00
CA MET A 515 30.87 31.05 -4.14
C MET A 515 31.74 32.19 -3.63
N PRO A 516 33.05 32.19 -3.89
CA PRO A 516 33.89 33.32 -3.54
C PRO A 516 33.44 34.52 -4.35
N THR A 517 33.17 35.61 -3.66
CA THR A 517 33.00 36.93 -4.24
C THR A 517 34.25 37.23 -5.08
N LYS A 518 34.14 37.16 -6.41
CA LYS A 518 35.15 37.73 -7.32
C LYS A 518 35.21 39.21 -7.03
N ARG A 519 36.22 39.63 -6.27
CA ARG A 519 36.65 41.02 -6.25
C ARG A 519 37.09 41.39 -7.66
N ALA A 520 36.41 42.36 -8.25
CA ALA A 520 36.89 43.07 -9.42
C ALA A 520 38.18 43.79 -9.04
N ILE A 521 39.24 43.57 -9.80
CA ILE A 521 40.37 44.46 -10.01
C ILE A 521 40.26 44.99 -11.43
#